data_4f824869b918a82130d62a990402954c
#
_entry.id   4f824869b918a82130d62a990402954c
#
_cell.length_a   1.000
_cell.length_b   1.000
_cell.length_c   1.000
_cell.angle_alpha   90.00
_cell.angle_beta   90.00
_cell.angle_gamma   90.00
#
_symmetry.space_group_name_H-M   'P 1'
#
loop_
_entity.id
_entity.type
_entity.pdbx_description
1 polymer ?
#
loop_
_entity_poly.entity_id
_entity_poly.type
_entity_poly.pdbx_seq_one_letter_code
_entity_poly.pdbx_strand_id
1 'polypeptide(L)'
;MPLAQHGIPVEPGRPVVGLDFDGVLNITARDELPEGFEMHVVELDRDNWPDHPYIRPLPPGPGPFWHGVVTSRAHGRMVRDWLAAGAVVVWATTWERAVLRNAPLCDIPELPVLEISKVLTGPLPTRTAEWKVKGLQHAFAGHPLVWVDDFGVGMEGESRYGEPPAPMLVVAPDEEVGLTAVQSQEVLDFIRRYESPRPGA
;
A
#
# COMPACT_ATOMS: atom_id res chain seq x y z
N MET A 1 -1.08 -16.97 20.98
CA MET A 1 -1.57 -16.01 19.97
C MET A 1 -1.50 -16.72 18.63
N PRO A 2 -2.57 -16.78 17.83
CA PRO A 2 -2.41 -17.28 16.48
C PRO A 2 -1.46 -16.32 15.74
N LEU A 3 -0.38 -16.86 15.18
CA LEU A 3 0.46 -16.14 14.24
C LEU A 3 -0.47 -15.65 13.12
N ALA A 4 -0.47 -14.35 12.86
CA ALA A 4 -1.20 -13.82 11.73
C ALA A 4 -0.81 -14.61 10.48
N GLN A 5 -1.79 -15.04 9.69
CA GLN A 5 -1.62 -15.97 8.56
C GLN A 5 -0.61 -15.45 7.50
N HIS A 6 -0.24 -14.18 7.58
CA HIS A 6 0.69 -13.48 6.66
C HIS A 6 2.12 -13.30 7.20
N GLY A 7 2.41 -13.76 8.43
CA GLY A 7 3.76 -13.70 9.03
C GLY A 7 4.28 -12.30 9.41
N ILE A 8 3.45 -11.25 9.30
CA ILE A 8 3.83 -9.88 9.68
C ILE A 8 3.39 -9.63 11.13
N PRO A 9 4.32 -9.52 12.09
CA PRO A 9 3.96 -9.33 13.50
C PRO A 9 3.48 -7.88 13.73
N VAL A 10 2.31 -7.75 14.38
CA VAL A 10 1.78 -6.45 14.81
C VAL A 10 1.35 -6.54 16.26
N GLU A 11 1.80 -5.61 17.10
CA GLU A 11 1.37 -5.52 18.49
C GLU A 11 -0.11 -5.12 18.57
N PRO A 12 -0.89 -5.67 19.52
CA PRO A 12 -2.31 -5.34 19.66
C PRO A 12 -2.58 -3.84 19.74
N GLY A 13 -3.55 -3.36 18.97
CA GLY A 13 -3.95 -1.95 18.92
C GLY A 13 -3.03 -1.02 18.12
N ARG A 14 -1.89 -1.51 17.64
CA ARG A 14 -0.98 -0.71 16.82
C ARG A 14 -1.60 -0.43 15.46
N PRO A 15 -1.59 0.82 14.96
CA PRO A 15 -2.09 1.15 13.62
C PRO A 15 -1.30 0.47 12.51
N VAL A 16 -2.01 0.00 11.50
CA VAL A 16 -1.41 -0.58 10.29
C VAL A 16 -1.76 0.28 9.09
N VAL A 17 -0.77 0.62 8.28
CA VAL A 17 -0.93 1.35 7.02
C VAL A 17 -0.66 0.39 5.86
N GLY A 18 -1.69 0.07 5.09
CA GLY A 18 -1.57 -0.61 3.80
C GLY A 18 -1.30 0.41 2.71
N LEU A 19 -0.15 0.30 2.05
CA LEU A 19 0.36 1.25 1.07
C LEU A 19 0.39 0.61 -0.32
N ASP A 20 -0.31 1.22 -1.28
CA ASP A 20 -0.19 0.87 -2.69
C ASP A 20 1.02 1.57 -3.34
N PHE A 21 1.34 1.16 -4.57
CA PHE A 21 2.44 1.71 -5.36
C PHE A 21 1.94 2.54 -6.54
N ASP A 22 1.18 1.93 -7.48
CA ASP A 22 0.64 2.63 -8.64
C ASP A 22 -0.46 3.61 -8.24
N GLY A 23 -0.48 4.80 -8.84
CA GLY A 23 -1.42 5.88 -8.50
C GLY A 23 -1.14 6.57 -7.16
N VAL A 24 -0.22 6.02 -6.34
CA VAL A 24 0.12 6.54 -5.01
C VAL A 24 1.55 7.09 -4.96
N LEU A 25 2.52 6.26 -5.26
CA LEU A 25 3.95 6.60 -5.28
C LEU A 25 4.52 6.63 -6.69
N ASN A 26 3.97 5.82 -7.58
CA ASN A 26 4.19 5.80 -9.02
C ASN A 26 3.01 6.49 -9.69
N ILE A 27 3.22 7.70 -10.22
CA ILE A 27 2.16 8.51 -10.82
C ILE A 27 2.04 8.29 -12.33
N THR A 28 0.85 8.55 -12.86
CA THR A 28 0.58 8.57 -14.30
C THR A 28 0.93 9.95 -14.86
N ALA A 29 2.19 10.21 -15.19
CA ALA A 29 2.59 11.46 -15.82
C ALA A 29 2.15 11.49 -17.28
N ARG A 30 1.48 12.59 -17.72
CA ARG A 30 0.98 12.74 -19.09
C ARG A 30 2.01 13.42 -20.01
N ASP A 31 2.38 14.66 -19.72
CA ASP A 31 3.21 15.48 -20.62
C ASP A 31 4.51 15.93 -20.00
N GLU A 32 4.46 16.48 -18.77
CA GLU A 32 5.63 16.93 -18.03
C GLU A 32 5.69 16.30 -16.66
N LEU A 33 6.90 16.02 -16.17
CA LEU A 33 7.09 15.49 -14.82
C LEU A 33 6.84 16.61 -13.80
N PRO A 34 6.04 16.36 -12.75
CA PRO A 34 5.90 17.30 -11.66
C PRO A 34 7.26 17.54 -10.96
N GLU A 35 7.41 18.70 -10.35
CA GLU A 35 8.63 19.04 -9.60
C GLU A 35 8.92 18.00 -8.51
N GLY A 36 10.15 17.52 -8.48
CA GLY A 36 10.61 16.51 -7.52
C GLY A 36 10.25 15.06 -7.88
N PHE A 37 9.66 14.82 -9.07
CA PHE A 37 9.48 13.48 -9.61
C PHE A 37 10.55 13.16 -10.66
N GLU A 38 10.92 11.90 -10.72
CA GLU A 38 11.90 11.36 -11.66
C GLU A 38 11.30 10.13 -12.36
N MET A 39 11.59 9.99 -13.67
CA MET A 39 11.23 8.80 -14.42
C MET A 39 12.37 7.78 -14.34
N HIS A 40 12.01 6.55 -14.04
CA HIS A 40 12.91 5.40 -14.00
C HIS A 40 12.41 4.31 -14.94
N VAL A 41 13.33 3.51 -15.46
CA VAL A 41 13.00 2.29 -16.19
C VAL A 41 13.46 1.11 -15.36
N VAL A 42 12.51 0.27 -14.96
CA VAL A 42 12.78 -0.91 -14.12
C VAL A 42 12.62 -2.18 -14.91
N GLU A 43 13.48 -3.13 -14.63
CA GLU A 43 13.38 -4.47 -15.16
C GLU A 43 12.47 -5.32 -14.28
N LEU A 44 11.44 -5.91 -14.88
CA LEU A 44 10.54 -6.83 -14.22
C LEU A 44 10.90 -8.28 -14.61
N ASP A 45 11.08 -9.09 -13.59
CA ASP A 45 11.32 -10.51 -13.72
C ASP A 45 10.01 -11.24 -13.96
N ARG A 46 9.85 -11.84 -15.12
CA ARG A 46 8.65 -12.57 -15.52
C ARG A 46 8.36 -13.77 -14.63
N ASP A 47 9.40 -14.45 -14.19
CA ASP A 47 9.29 -15.69 -13.40
C ASP A 47 8.81 -15.39 -11.97
N ASN A 48 9.05 -14.16 -11.50
CA ASN A 48 8.64 -13.68 -10.18
C ASN A 48 7.45 -12.70 -10.25
N TRP A 49 6.85 -12.50 -11.42
CA TRP A 49 5.65 -11.67 -11.53
C TRP A 49 4.45 -12.44 -10.99
N PRO A 50 3.61 -11.80 -10.11
CA PRO A 50 2.51 -12.50 -9.48
C PRO A 50 1.50 -13.01 -10.52
N ASP A 51 1.09 -14.27 -10.39
CA ASP A 51 0.03 -14.89 -11.22
C ASP A 51 -1.29 -14.89 -10.44
N HIS A 52 -2.09 -13.86 -10.64
CA HIS A 52 -3.37 -13.71 -9.98
C HIS A 52 -4.37 -12.94 -10.86
N PRO A 53 -5.69 -13.26 -10.86
CA PRO A 53 -6.70 -12.64 -11.73
C PRO A 53 -6.81 -11.11 -11.64
N TYR A 54 -6.42 -10.50 -10.52
CA TYR A 54 -6.42 -9.05 -10.34
C TYR A 54 -5.08 -8.38 -10.67
N ILE A 55 -4.09 -9.17 -11.02
CA ILE A 55 -2.77 -8.67 -11.37
C ILE A 55 -2.65 -8.69 -12.89
N ARG A 56 -2.35 -7.54 -13.47
CA ARG A 56 -2.19 -7.43 -14.92
C ARG A 56 -1.05 -8.33 -15.38
N PRO A 57 -1.29 -9.28 -16.28
CA PRO A 57 -0.23 -10.12 -16.81
C PRO A 57 0.79 -9.27 -17.58
N LEU A 58 2.06 -9.63 -17.48
CA LEU A 58 3.08 -9.01 -18.30
C LEU A 58 2.84 -9.38 -19.80
N PRO A 59 3.15 -8.47 -20.73
CA PRO A 59 3.07 -8.76 -22.15
C PRO A 59 3.85 -10.02 -22.50
N PRO A 60 3.34 -10.91 -23.36
CA PRO A 60 4.03 -12.13 -23.75
C PRO A 60 5.34 -11.81 -24.48
N GLY A 61 6.36 -12.64 -24.28
CA GLY A 61 7.65 -12.50 -24.97
C GLY A 61 8.80 -13.11 -24.17
N PRO A 62 9.93 -13.41 -24.82
CA PRO A 62 11.12 -13.88 -24.14
C PRO A 62 11.86 -12.73 -23.42
N GLY A 63 12.58 -13.06 -22.35
CA GLY A 63 13.46 -12.15 -21.63
C GLY A 63 12.74 -11.18 -20.67
N PRO A 64 13.47 -10.22 -20.10
CA PRO A 64 12.94 -9.29 -19.12
C PRO A 64 11.92 -8.35 -19.76
N PHE A 65 11.02 -7.84 -18.93
CA PHE A 65 10.08 -6.78 -19.27
C PHE A 65 10.52 -5.48 -18.62
N TRP A 66 10.62 -4.42 -19.42
CA TRP A 66 10.99 -3.09 -18.94
C TRP A 66 9.75 -2.24 -18.74
N HIS A 67 9.64 -1.62 -17.56
CA HIS A 67 8.50 -0.80 -17.19
C HIS A 67 8.96 0.58 -16.72
N GLY A 68 8.28 1.62 -17.20
CA GLY A 68 8.51 2.99 -16.74
C GLY A 68 7.75 3.27 -15.45
N VAL A 69 8.42 3.87 -14.46
CA VAL A 69 7.80 4.35 -13.21
C VAL A 69 8.21 5.80 -12.96
N VAL A 70 7.28 6.61 -12.45
CA VAL A 70 7.48 8.02 -12.14
C VAL A 70 7.29 8.24 -10.65
N THR A 71 8.39 8.50 -9.93
CA THR A 71 8.39 8.49 -8.47
C THR A 71 9.06 9.72 -7.88
N SER A 72 8.81 9.98 -6.58
CA SER A 72 9.47 11.04 -5.81
C SER A 72 10.08 10.50 -4.53
N ARG A 73 11.31 10.91 -4.21
CA ARG A 73 11.97 10.60 -2.93
C ARG A 73 11.30 11.27 -1.72
N ALA A 74 10.43 12.25 -1.97
CA ALA A 74 9.64 12.85 -0.90
C ALA A 74 8.74 11.82 -0.18
N HIS A 75 8.25 10.82 -0.90
CA HIS A 75 7.43 9.76 -0.36
C HIS A 75 8.15 8.94 0.73
N GLY A 76 9.44 8.70 0.58
CA GLY A 76 10.22 8.00 1.59
C GLY A 76 10.27 8.74 2.94
N ARG A 77 10.27 10.08 2.93
CA ARG A 77 10.17 10.86 4.17
C ARG A 77 8.82 10.66 4.84
N MET A 78 7.72 10.73 4.06
CA MET A 78 6.37 10.54 4.58
C MET A 78 6.21 9.17 5.25
N VAL A 79 6.69 8.12 4.60
CA VAL A 79 6.64 6.75 5.15
C VAL A 79 7.49 6.63 6.43
N ARG A 80 8.68 7.23 6.47
CA ARG A 80 9.51 7.25 7.69
C ARG A 80 8.82 7.97 8.85
N ASP A 81 8.08 9.06 8.57
CA ASP A 81 7.33 9.78 9.59
C ASP A 81 6.20 8.91 10.17
N TRP A 82 5.50 8.12 9.33
CA TRP A 82 4.50 7.17 9.79
C TRP A 82 5.08 6.05 10.66
N LEU A 83 6.23 5.51 10.25
CA LEU A 83 6.96 4.50 11.04
C LEU A 83 7.42 5.09 12.40
N ALA A 84 7.95 6.32 12.40
CA ALA A 84 8.39 7.02 13.60
C ALA A 84 7.22 7.35 14.55
N ALA A 85 6.03 7.59 14.00
CA ALA A 85 4.78 7.75 14.75
C ALA A 85 4.20 6.42 15.28
N GLY A 86 4.86 5.30 15.06
CA GLY A 86 4.50 4.01 15.65
C GLY A 86 3.64 3.11 14.77
N ALA A 87 3.32 3.47 13.54
CA ALA A 87 2.58 2.58 12.64
C ALA A 87 3.43 1.37 12.18
N VAL A 88 2.75 0.29 11.81
CA VAL A 88 3.30 -0.74 10.94
C VAL A 88 2.88 -0.41 9.52
N VAL A 89 3.84 -0.15 8.64
CA VAL A 89 3.56 0.11 7.22
C VAL A 89 3.85 -1.16 6.43
N VAL A 90 2.91 -1.56 5.58
CA VAL A 90 3.03 -2.77 4.73
C VAL A 90 2.69 -2.42 3.28
N TRP A 91 3.37 -3.04 2.35
CA TRP A 91 2.94 -2.99 0.96
C TRP A 91 1.64 -3.77 0.79
N ALA A 92 0.61 -3.12 0.26
CA ALA A 92 -0.70 -3.69 -0.07
C ALA A 92 -1.03 -3.40 -1.54
N THR A 93 -0.18 -3.85 -2.43
CA THR A 93 -0.19 -3.55 -3.86
C THR A 93 -0.37 -4.81 -4.70
N THR A 94 -0.90 -4.64 -5.91
CA THR A 94 -0.97 -5.72 -6.91
C THR A 94 0.41 -6.17 -7.41
N TRP A 95 1.45 -5.39 -7.19
CA TRP A 95 2.82 -5.80 -7.47
C TRP A 95 3.34 -6.89 -6.53
N GLU A 96 2.71 -7.05 -5.35
CA GLU A 96 3.18 -7.95 -4.30
C GLU A 96 4.71 -7.81 -4.08
N ARG A 97 5.48 -8.90 -4.10
CA ARG A 97 6.94 -8.84 -3.88
C ARG A 97 7.72 -8.09 -4.97
N ALA A 98 7.15 -7.95 -6.17
CA ALA A 98 7.81 -7.21 -7.24
C ALA A 98 8.01 -5.71 -6.90
N VAL A 99 7.20 -5.14 -5.99
CA VAL A 99 7.34 -3.75 -5.51
C VAL A 99 8.68 -3.49 -4.84
N LEU A 100 9.31 -4.48 -4.23
CA LEU A 100 10.58 -4.34 -3.53
C LEU A 100 11.73 -3.83 -4.42
N ARG A 101 11.63 -4.02 -5.74
CA ARG A 101 12.59 -3.44 -6.71
C ARG A 101 12.39 -1.94 -6.90
N ASN A 102 11.17 -1.44 -6.67
CA ASN A 102 10.80 -0.04 -6.89
C ASN A 102 10.92 0.81 -5.61
N ALA A 103 10.78 0.21 -4.44
CA ALA A 103 10.85 0.90 -3.16
C ALA A 103 12.07 1.82 -2.99
N PRO A 104 13.30 1.42 -3.41
CA PRO A 104 14.48 2.30 -3.33
C PRO A 104 14.38 3.57 -4.18
N LEU A 105 13.60 3.56 -5.28
CA LEU A 105 13.41 4.73 -6.15
C LEU A 105 12.66 5.85 -5.43
N CYS A 106 11.78 5.48 -4.50
CA CYS A 106 11.02 6.40 -3.65
C CYS A 106 11.73 6.71 -2.33
N ASP A 107 12.95 6.22 -2.12
CA ASP A 107 13.65 6.28 -0.81
C ASP A 107 12.82 5.65 0.34
N ILE A 108 12.01 4.64 0.02
CA ILE A 108 11.20 3.89 0.98
C ILE A 108 12.10 2.89 1.73
N PRO A 109 12.04 2.85 3.07
CA PRO A 109 12.75 1.82 3.84
C PRO A 109 12.20 0.43 3.53
N GLU A 110 12.91 -0.61 3.95
CA GLU A 110 12.42 -1.97 3.81
C GLU A 110 11.09 -2.16 4.57
N LEU A 111 10.04 -2.47 3.83
CA LEU A 111 8.70 -2.72 4.36
C LEU A 111 8.28 -4.15 4.07
N PRO A 112 7.52 -4.78 4.98
CA PRO A 112 6.92 -6.09 4.72
C PRO A 112 5.88 -5.99 3.59
N VAL A 113 5.74 -7.07 2.82
CA VAL A 113 4.76 -7.19 1.75
C VAL A 113 3.60 -8.05 2.23
N LEU A 114 2.38 -7.51 2.14
CA LEU A 114 1.16 -8.28 2.29
C LEU A 114 0.84 -8.96 0.96
N GLU A 115 1.16 -10.24 0.85
CA GLU A 115 0.77 -11.05 -0.31
C GLU A 115 -0.73 -11.38 -0.20
N ILE A 116 -1.59 -10.47 -0.68
CA ILE A 116 -3.05 -10.56 -0.54
C ILE A 116 -3.58 -11.83 -1.20
N SER A 117 -2.95 -12.27 -2.28
CA SER A 117 -3.25 -13.54 -2.96
C SER A 117 -3.15 -14.77 -2.05
N LYS A 118 -2.34 -14.70 -0.99
CA LYS A 118 -2.18 -15.78 0.00
C LYS A 118 -3.08 -15.64 1.23
N VAL A 119 -3.66 -14.45 1.43
CA VAL A 119 -4.47 -14.13 2.62
C VAL A 119 -5.94 -14.47 2.40
N LEU A 120 -6.48 -14.16 1.24
CA LEU A 120 -7.88 -14.39 0.92
C LEU A 120 -8.08 -15.77 0.29
N THR A 121 -8.84 -16.60 1.00
CA THR A 121 -9.28 -17.92 0.52
C THR A 121 -10.78 -17.89 0.24
N GLY A 122 -11.23 -18.42 -0.89
CA GLY A 122 -12.65 -18.49 -1.25
C GLY A 122 -12.97 -17.71 -2.53
N PRO A 123 -14.27 -17.42 -2.78
CA PRO A 123 -14.68 -16.66 -3.95
C PRO A 123 -14.03 -15.27 -3.96
N LEU A 124 -13.37 -14.95 -5.07
CA LEU A 124 -12.69 -13.65 -5.22
C LEU A 124 -13.74 -12.53 -5.39
N PRO A 125 -13.49 -11.34 -4.81
CA PRO A 125 -14.30 -10.17 -5.07
C PRO A 125 -14.33 -9.81 -6.55
N THR A 126 -15.26 -8.98 -6.97
CA THR A 126 -15.41 -8.60 -8.40
C THR A 126 -14.49 -7.45 -8.81
N ARG A 127 -13.87 -6.75 -7.85
CA ARG A 127 -13.06 -5.56 -8.08
C ARG A 127 -11.72 -5.65 -7.35
N THR A 128 -10.66 -5.14 -7.96
CA THR A 128 -9.30 -5.08 -7.39
C THR A 128 -9.27 -4.33 -6.06
N ALA A 129 -9.93 -3.17 -5.97
CA ALA A 129 -10.06 -2.40 -4.74
C ALA A 129 -10.65 -3.21 -3.58
N GLU A 130 -11.75 -3.93 -3.86
CA GLU A 130 -12.40 -4.79 -2.88
C GLU A 130 -11.49 -5.94 -2.43
N TRP A 131 -10.74 -6.51 -3.34
CA TRP A 131 -9.77 -7.55 -3.03
C TRP A 131 -8.66 -7.03 -2.11
N LYS A 132 -8.08 -5.87 -2.41
CA LYS A 132 -7.04 -5.24 -1.60
C LYS A 132 -7.53 -4.91 -0.19
N VAL A 133 -8.66 -4.20 -0.07
CA VAL A 133 -9.18 -3.77 1.24
C VAL A 133 -9.61 -4.94 2.11
N LYS A 134 -10.26 -5.96 1.53
CA LYS A 134 -10.62 -7.18 2.27
C LYS A 134 -9.39 -7.96 2.72
N GLY A 135 -8.37 -8.03 1.88
CA GLY A 135 -7.10 -8.65 2.25
C GLY A 135 -6.45 -7.95 3.45
N LEU A 136 -6.41 -6.62 3.43
CA LEU A 136 -5.88 -5.81 4.53
C LEU A 136 -6.71 -5.99 5.83
N GLN A 137 -8.04 -5.90 5.74
CA GLN A 137 -8.94 -6.10 6.88
C GLN A 137 -8.85 -7.51 7.48
N HIS A 138 -8.70 -8.52 6.62
CA HIS A 138 -8.57 -9.90 7.08
C HIS A 138 -7.21 -10.14 7.75
N ALA A 139 -6.14 -9.65 7.14
CA ALA A 139 -4.79 -9.82 7.65
C ALA A 139 -4.59 -9.15 9.02
N PHE A 140 -5.16 -7.96 9.19
CA PHE A 140 -4.95 -7.12 10.37
C PHE A 140 -6.27 -6.87 11.14
N ALA A 141 -7.10 -7.89 11.25
CA ALA A 141 -8.37 -7.81 11.97
C ALA A 141 -8.17 -7.34 13.42
N GLY A 142 -8.93 -6.32 13.84
CA GLY A 142 -8.85 -5.74 15.18
C GLY A 142 -7.80 -4.64 15.36
N HIS A 143 -7.02 -4.32 14.33
CA HIS A 143 -6.11 -3.19 14.34
C HIS A 143 -6.75 -1.95 13.67
N PRO A 144 -6.46 -0.71 14.17
CA PRO A 144 -6.76 0.49 13.41
C PRO A 144 -6.04 0.44 12.05
N LEU A 145 -6.76 0.69 10.96
CA LEU A 145 -6.25 0.54 9.60
C LEU A 145 -6.21 1.87 8.87
N VAL A 146 -5.18 2.09 8.08
CA VAL A 146 -5.15 3.08 7.02
C VAL A 146 -4.96 2.33 5.70
N TRP A 147 -5.75 2.65 4.70
CA TRP A 147 -5.57 2.15 3.34
C TRP A 147 -5.27 3.33 2.42
N VAL A 148 -4.06 3.38 1.88
CA VAL A 148 -3.58 4.41 0.96
C VAL A 148 -3.50 3.79 -0.44
N ASP A 149 -4.46 4.15 -1.32
CA ASP A 149 -4.66 3.50 -2.61
C ASP A 149 -5.52 4.41 -3.50
N ASP A 150 -5.15 4.65 -4.74
CA ASP A 150 -5.88 5.47 -5.70
C ASP A 150 -7.29 4.90 -5.99
N PHE A 151 -7.46 3.60 -5.90
CA PHE A 151 -8.77 2.94 -6.00
C PHE A 151 -9.71 3.23 -4.82
N GLY A 152 -9.22 3.90 -3.78
CA GLY A 152 -10.03 4.36 -2.64
C GLY A 152 -11.04 5.45 -3.00
N VAL A 153 -10.95 6.07 -4.18
CA VAL A 153 -11.89 7.12 -4.63
C VAL A 153 -13.33 6.61 -4.60
N GLY A 154 -14.20 7.36 -3.90
CA GLY A 154 -15.61 6.99 -3.69
C GLY A 154 -15.86 5.92 -2.63
N MET A 155 -14.81 5.50 -1.89
CA MET A 155 -14.93 4.61 -0.73
C MET A 155 -14.88 5.35 0.60
N GLU A 156 -14.60 6.64 0.55
CA GLU A 156 -14.57 7.54 1.70
C GLU A 156 -15.97 7.59 2.34
N GLY A 157 -16.07 7.11 3.58
CA GLY A 157 -17.32 7.14 4.35
C GLY A 157 -18.36 6.08 4.03
N GLU A 158 -18.13 5.16 3.10
CA GLU A 158 -19.08 4.08 2.78
C GLU A 158 -18.60 2.71 3.26
N SER A 159 -19.41 2.07 4.09
CA SER A 159 -19.24 0.65 4.45
C SER A 159 -19.64 -0.29 3.30
N ARG A 160 -19.23 0.00 2.06
CA ARG A 160 -19.54 -0.85 0.90
C ARG A 160 -19.03 -2.29 1.05
N TYR A 161 -18.10 -2.49 1.96
CA TYR A 161 -17.45 -3.79 2.21
C TYR A 161 -17.75 -4.34 3.61
N GLY A 162 -18.82 -3.87 4.24
CA GLY A 162 -19.19 -4.16 5.61
C GLY A 162 -18.53 -3.18 6.60
N GLU A 163 -19.09 -3.05 7.81
CA GLU A 163 -18.42 -2.28 8.85
C GLU A 163 -17.05 -2.91 9.13
N PRO A 164 -15.95 -2.15 9.01
CA PRO A 164 -14.64 -2.67 9.35
C PRO A 164 -14.65 -3.08 10.83
N PRO A 165 -14.03 -4.22 11.17
CA PRO A 165 -13.97 -4.70 12.56
C PRO A 165 -13.15 -3.79 13.48
N ALA A 166 -12.54 -2.75 12.94
CA ALA A 166 -11.75 -1.72 13.63
C ALA A 166 -11.84 -0.39 12.88
N PRO A 167 -11.49 0.74 13.52
CA PRO A 167 -11.43 2.04 12.85
C PRO A 167 -10.56 1.99 11.59
N MET A 168 -11.07 2.59 10.50
CA MET A 168 -10.35 2.61 9.22
C MET A 168 -10.38 4.00 8.60
N LEU A 169 -9.22 4.45 8.11
CA LEU A 169 -9.07 5.63 7.27
C LEU A 169 -8.75 5.17 5.84
N VAL A 170 -9.45 5.71 4.86
CA VAL A 170 -9.13 5.55 3.44
C VAL A 170 -8.54 6.86 2.95
N VAL A 171 -7.37 6.80 2.33
CA VAL A 171 -6.69 7.92 1.68
C VAL A 171 -6.54 7.57 0.22
N ALA A 172 -7.21 8.32 -0.66
CA ALA A 172 -7.21 8.08 -2.09
C ALA A 172 -6.47 9.22 -2.83
N PRO A 173 -5.19 9.05 -3.15
CA PRO A 173 -4.48 9.97 -4.00
C PRO A 173 -5.08 10.01 -5.41
N ASP A 174 -4.93 11.13 -6.08
CA ASP A 174 -5.14 11.24 -7.52
C ASP A 174 -3.95 10.58 -8.25
N GLU A 175 -4.21 9.68 -9.17
CA GLU A 175 -3.17 8.89 -9.86
C GLU A 175 -2.16 9.74 -10.66
N GLU A 176 -2.52 10.99 -11.03
CA GLU A 176 -1.65 11.92 -11.74
C GLU A 176 -0.81 12.80 -10.78
N VAL A 177 -1.20 12.87 -9.51
CA VAL A 177 -0.55 13.70 -8.47
C VAL A 177 0.23 12.85 -7.49
N GLY A 178 -0.29 11.67 -7.17
CA GLY A 178 0.24 10.78 -6.14
C GLY A 178 -0.05 11.27 -4.71
N LEU A 179 0.58 10.64 -3.74
CA LEU A 179 0.42 10.96 -2.33
C LEU A 179 0.96 12.35 -2.00
N THR A 180 0.10 13.21 -1.48
CA THR A 180 0.43 14.59 -1.10
C THR A 180 0.84 14.71 0.36
N ALA A 181 1.51 15.83 0.71
CA ALA A 181 1.85 16.14 2.10
C ALA A 181 0.62 16.31 2.99
N VAL A 182 -0.50 16.82 2.45
CA VAL A 182 -1.76 16.95 3.19
C VAL A 182 -2.31 15.58 3.55
N GLN A 183 -2.41 14.68 2.59
CA GLN A 183 -2.86 13.31 2.81
C GLN A 183 -1.93 12.54 3.76
N SER A 184 -0.61 12.75 3.63
CA SER A 184 0.36 12.17 4.57
C SER A 184 0.13 12.66 6.01
N GLN A 185 -0.25 13.93 6.19
CA GLN A 185 -0.59 14.47 7.50
C GLN A 185 -1.88 13.86 8.06
N GLU A 186 -2.89 13.60 7.23
CA GLU A 186 -4.11 12.89 7.64
C GLU A 186 -3.81 11.48 8.17
N VAL A 187 -2.90 10.77 7.51
CA VAL A 187 -2.40 9.46 7.96
C VAL A 187 -1.71 9.60 9.33
N LEU A 188 -0.82 10.58 9.51
CA LEU A 188 -0.14 10.83 10.78
C LEU A 188 -1.13 11.14 11.91
N ASP A 189 -2.15 11.95 11.64
CA ASP A 189 -3.15 12.32 12.64
C ASP A 189 -4.02 11.13 13.02
N PHE A 190 -4.30 10.22 12.08
CA PHE A 190 -4.94 8.95 12.38
C PHE A 190 -4.05 8.06 13.25
N ILE A 191 -2.78 7.86 12.89
CA ILE A 191 -1.84 7.04 13.65
C ILE A 191 -1.75 7.52 15.10
N ARG A 192 -1.58 8.83 15.31
CA ARG A 192 -1.47 9.44 16.66
C ARG A 192 -2.70 9.23 17.52
N ARG A 193 -3.91 9.17 16.96
CA ARG A 193 -5.15 8.87 17.71
C ARG A 193 -5.16 7.49 18.33
N TYR A 194 -4.45 6.55 17.73
CA TYR A 194 -4.39 5.15 18.16
C TYR A 194 -3.02 4.74 18.69
N GLU A 195 -2.10 5.72 18.83
CA GLU A 195 -0.82 5.46 19.50
C GLU A 195 -1.10 5.08 20.95
N SER A 196 -0.81 3.83 21.30
CA SER A 196 -0.89 3.41 22.71
C SER A 196 0.12 4.21 23.53
N PRO A 197 -0.25 4.73 24.73
CA PRO A 197 0.72 5.42 25.59
C PRO A 197 1.92 4.51 25.81
N ARG A 198 3.12 5.00 25.51
CA ARG A 198 4.36 4.26 25.74
C ARG A 198 4.43 3.90 27.22
N PRO A 199 4.59 2.62 27.60
CA PRO A 199 4.74 2.26 28.98
C PRO A 199 6.00 2.94 29.53
N GLY A 200 5.86 3.92 30.42
CA GLY A 200 6.95 4.55 31.14
C GLY A 200 7.38 5.95 30.68
N ALA A 201 6.49 6.75 30.07
CA ALA A 201 6.74 8.19 29.91
C ALA A 201 6.31 8.96 31.19
#